data_e1084fde0fde5e4136e463933d089e37
#
_entry.id   e1084fde0fde5e4136e463933d089e37
#
_cell.length_a   1.000
_cell.length_b   1.000
_cell.length_c   1.000
_cell.angle_alpha   90.00
_cell.angle_beta   90.00
_cell.angle_gamma   90.00
#
_symmetry.space_group_name_H-M   'P 1'
#
loop_
_entity.id
_entity.type
_entity.pdbx_description
1 polymer ?
#
loop_
_entity_poly.entity_id
_entity_poly.type
_entity_poly.pdbx_seq_one_letter_code
_entity_poly.pdbx_strand_id
1 'polypeptide(L)'
;MSDNKSKFNEEAPKNVVGGTAVKPSAWRKLLAKKWAAPSAFLAAAAIIVTLMWLYGGAGETSNKPASTDVEVSQGTTDGMTADQLPADDEAVNSSESELMKWPVDRSQLDVVAPFYDAKATGEERQAALIQSGNTFVTNMGIDFAKNDTAFDVSAALSGRVIVSEKHPLNGNIVEIKHADGIVTVYHSLSDVQVKVGDEVKQGTVIAKAGRSELEKELGVHMHFEVRKDGKAINPNTFITSDSASATEN
;
A
#
# COMPACT_ATOMS: atom_id res chain seq x y z
N MET A 1 -47.54 65.69 7.32
CA MET A 1 -47.77 65.96 8.75
C MET A 1 -47.54 64.69 9.51
N SER A 2 -46.62 64.80 10.38
CA SER A 2 -46.25 64.12 11.62
C SER A 2 -45.36 62.89 11.48
N ASP A 3 -44.12 63.19 11.72
CA ASP A 3 -43.04 62.30 12.13
C ASP A 3 -43.38 61.57 13.40
N ASN A 4 -43.03 60.21 13.44
CA ASN A 4 -42.83 59.55 14.71
C ASN A 4 -41.58 58.69 14.65
N LYS A 5 -40.45 59.28 15.08
CA LYS A 5 -39.19 58.62 15.37
C LYS A 5 -39.29 57.93 16.73
N SER A 6 -39.47 56.63 16.75
CA SER A 6 -39.23 55.85 17.96
C SER A 6 -37.73 55.49 18.06
N LYS A 7 -37.07 56.04 19.07
CA LYS A 7 -35.72 55.72 19.49
C LYS A 7 -35.73 54.38 20.19
N PHE A 8 -35.09 53.39 19.64
CA PHE A 8 -34.72 52.16 20.36
C PHE A 8 -33.45 52.47 21.17
N ASN A 9 -33.60 52.43 22.48
CA ASN A 9 -32.50 52.44 23.44
C ASN A 9 -31.99 51.01 23.53
N GLU A 10 -30.81 50.76 23.04
CA GLU A 10 -30.10 49.48 23.18
C GLU A 10 -29.26 49.57 24.47
N GLU A 11 -29.84 49.05 25.55
CA GLU A 11 -29.06 48.76 26.77
C GLU A 11 -28.29 47.44 26.61
N ALA A 12 -26.96 47.53 26.55
CA ALA A 12 -26.06 46.39 26.56
C ALA A 12 -26.07 45.71 27.96
N PRO A 13 -26.15 44.38 28.00
CA PRO A 13 -26.09 43.68 29.30
C PRO A 13 -24.66 43.70 29.87
N LYS A 14 -24.54 44.19 31.11
CA LYS A 14 -23.33 44.14 31.92
C LYS A 14 -23.03 42.70 32.30
N ASN A 15 -22.04 42.09 31.64
CA ASN A 15 -21.46 40.80 32.08
C ASN A 15 -20.58 41.05 33.32
N VAL A 16 -21.10 40.63 34.46
CA VAL A 16 -20.32 40.40 35.67
C VAL A 16 -19.92 38.93 35.69
N VAL A 17 -18.74 38.61 35.20
CA VAL A 17 -18.11 37.33 35.44
C VAL A 17 -16.93 37.53 36.39
N GLY A 18 -17.14 37.21 37.63
CA GLY A 18 -16.09 37.02 38.61
C GLY A 18 -15.34 35.73 38.28
N GLY A 19 -14.32 35.80 37.47
CA GLY A 19 -13.39 34.71 37.19
C GLY A 19 -12.23 34.79 38.18
N THR A 20 -12.15 33.85 39.12
CA THR A 20 -10.96 33.62 39.94
C THR A 20 -9.77 33.32 39.05
N ALA A 21 -8.76 34.17 39.09
CA ALA A 21 -7.52 34.01 38.33
C ALA A 21 -6.80 32.74 38.79
N VAL A 22 -6.90 31.67 38.01
CA VAL A 22 -6.11 30.45 38.20
C VAL A 22 -4.66 30.78 37.86
N LYS A 23 -3.79 30.74 38.89
CA LYS A 23 -2.33 30.94 38.68
C LYS A 23 -1.82 29.88 37.72
N PRO A 24 -1.13 30.25 36.64
CA PRO A 24 -0.59 29.26 35.68
C PRO A 24 0.41 28.36 36.39
N SER A 25 0.24 27.07 36.24
CA SER A 25 1.10 26.05 36.84
C SER A 25 2.55 26.25 36.38
N ALA A 26 3.52 25.95 37.25
CA ALA A 26 4.95 26.12 37.02
C ALA A 26 5.42 25.43 35.70
N TRP A 27 4.74 24.38 35.30
CA TRP A 27 4.99 23.64 34.06
C TRP A 27 4.72 24.47 32.78
N ARG A 28 3.71 25.35 32.80
CA ARG A 28 3.44 26.24 31.64
C ARG A 28 4.52 27.31 31.46
N LYS A 29 5.18 27.72 32.54
CA LYS A 29 6.28 28.68 32.50
C LYS A 29 7.59 28.06 31.98
N LEU A 30 7.79 26.76 32.16
CA LEU A 30 8.93 26.02 31.60
C LEU A 30 8.81 25.82 30.09
N LEU A 31 7.61 25.53 29.59
CA LEU A 31 7.34 25.34 28.16
C LEU A 31 7.33 26.63 27.35
N ALA A 32 7.20 27.79 28.00
CA ALA A 32 7.21 29.10 27.33
C ALA A 32 8.62 29.62 27.00
N LYS A 33 9.69 28.98 27.47
CA LYS A 33 11.05 29.35 27.09
C LYS A 33 11.35 28.83 25.68
N LYS A 34 11.75 29.70 24.77
CA LYS A 34 12.09 29.42 23.36
C LYS A 34 13.15 28.30 23.17
N TRP A 35 13.81 27.88 24.25
CA TRP A 35 14.82 26.81 24.27
C TRP A 35 14.31 25.47 24.79
N ALA A 36 13.07 25.40 25.29
CA ALA A 36 12.53 24.16 25.81
C ALA A 36 12.23 23.13 24.70
N ALA A 37 11.82 23.57 23.52
CA ALA A 37 11.54 22.71 22.37
C ALA A 37 12.82 22.03 21.81
N PRO A 38 13.95 22.76 21.56
CA PRO A 38 15.15 22.10 21.06
C PRO A 38 15.82 21.19 22.10
N SER A 39 15.74 21.50 23.41
CA SER A 39 16.30 20.62 24.44
C SER A 39 15.51 19.32 24.63
N ALA A 40 14.18 19.33 24.47
CA ALA A 40 13.35 18.14 24.50
C ALA A 40 13.64 17.23 23.29
N PHE A 41 13.92 17.83 22.13
CA PHE A 41 14.25 17.07 20.93
C PHE A 41 15.62 16.37 21.06
N LEU A 42 16.62 17.05 21.62
CA LEU A 42 17.95 16.46 21.90
C LEU A 42 17.89 15.33 22.93
N ALA A 43 17.05 15.47 23.97
CA ALA A 43 16.86 14.42 24.97
C ALA A 43 16.19 13.17 24.36
N ALA A 44 15.18 13.35 23.50
CA ALA A 44 14.55 12.23 22.78
C ALA A 44 15.52 11.54 21.82
N ALA A 45 16.35 12.28 21.09
CA ALA A 45 17.36 11.72 20.22
C ALA A 45 18.41 10.91 20.98
N ALA A 46 18.87 11.39 22.14
CA ALA A 46 19.80 10.66 23.00
C ALA A 46 19.21 9.35 23.53
N ILE A 47 17.93 9.33 23.90
CA ILE A 47 17.24 8.12 24.32
C ILE A 47 17.14 7.11 23.18
N ILE A 48 16.81 7.54 21.97
CA ILE A 48 16.74 6.66 20.78
C ILE A 48 18.12 6.04 20.49
N VAL A 49 19.19 6.84 20.52
CA VAL A 49 20.54 6.35 20.28
C VAL A 49 20.98 5.35 21.38
N THR A 50 20.66 5.62 22.63
CA THR A 50 20.99 4.69 23.74
C THR A 50 20.17 3.40 23.65
N LEU A 51 18.89 3.46 23.29
CA LEU A 51 18.10 2.27 23.04
C LEU A 51 18.60 1.47 21.84
N MET A 52 19.00 2.14 20.76
CA MET A 52 19.57 1.49 19.58
C MET A 52 20.90 0.81 19.88
N TRP A 53 21.72 1.40 20.77
CA TRP A 53 22.96 0.79 21.24
C TRP A 53 22.72 -0.39 22.21
N LEU A 54 21.71 -0.29 23.07
CA LEU A 54 21.36 -1.34 24.05
C LEU A 54 20.67 -2.56 23.39
N TYR A 55 19.86 -2.32 22.36
CA TYR A 55 19.09 -3.37 21.64
C TYR A 55 19.71 -3.77 20.29
N GLY A 56 20.63 -2.98 19.72
CA GLY A 56 21.32 -3.28 18.46
C GLY A 56 22.61 -4.11 18.61
N GLY A 57 22.97 -4.50 19.81
CA GLY A 57 24.24 -5.18 20.09
C GLY A 57 24.22 -6.73 19.99
N ALA A 58 23.32 -7.31 19.19
CA ALA A 58 23.32 -8.75 18.94
C ALA A 58 23.21 -9.04 17.45
N GLY A 59 24.31 -8.86 16.72
CA GLY A 59 24.35 -9.17 15.29
C GLY A 59 25.66 -8.74 14.64
N GLU A 60 26.81 -9.21 15.14
CA GLU A 60 28.08 -9.10 14.43
C GLU A 60 28.08 -10.07 13.24
N THR A 61 27.98 -9.53 12.03
CA THR A 61 28.47 -10.23 10.83
C THR A 61 29.87 -9.74 10.50
N SER A 62 30.86 -10.45 11.00
CA SER A 62 32.24 -10.29 10.63
C SER A 62 32.50 -11.00 9.30
N ASN A 63 32.67 -10.24 8.22
CA ASN A 63 33.23 -10.75 6.98
C ASN A 63 34.79 -10.72 7.10
N LYS A 64 35.37 -11.90 7.16
CA LYS A 64 36.82 -12.07 6.84
C LYS A 64 37.01 -13.38 6.07
N PRO A 65 37.66 -13.39 4.90
CA PRO A 65 37.95 -14.59 4.15
C PRO A 65 39.25 -15.20 4.67
N ALA A 66 39.25 -16.50 4.95
CA ALA A 66 40.47 -17.28 5.05
C ALA A 66 40.19 -18.73 4.62
N SER A 67 41.06 -19.13 3.76
CA SER A 67 41.24 -20.38 3.04
C SER A 67 41.54 -21.60 3.91
N THR A 68 41.12 -22.78 3.36
CA THR A 68 41.75 -24.11 3.41
C THR A 68 42.05 -24.74 4.78
N ASP A 69 41.46 -25.87 5.08
CA ASP A 69 41.99 -27.20 4.87
C ASP A 69 41.01 -28.31 5.28
N VAL A 70 41.17 -29.43 4.57
CA VAL A 70 40.44 -30.69 4.63
C VAL A 70 40.87 -31.48 5.86
N GLU A 71 39.92 -32.05 6.63
CA GLU A 71 40.16 -33.36 7.22
C GLU A 71 38.89 -34.16 7.44
N VAL A 72 38.88 -35.37 6.92
CA VAL A 72 37.86 -36.41 6.99
C VAL A 72 37.96 -37.14 8.32
N SER A 73 36.82 -37.29 9.03
CA SER A 73 36.69 -38.43 9.93
C SER A 73 35.24 -38.88 10.07
N GLN A 74 35.04 -40.16 9.80
CA GLN A 74 33.82 -40.96 9.99
C GLN A 74 33.45 -41.14 11.47
N GLY A 75 32.15 -41.18 11.75
CA GLY A 75 31.67 -41.66 13.04
C GLY A 75 30.14 -41.63 13.14
N THR A 76 29.59 -42.77 12.99
CA THR A 76 28.20 -43.26 13.09
C THR A 76 27.34 -42.80 14.29
N THR A 77 26.04 -42.78 13.99
CA THR A 77 24.82 -43.21 14.73
C THR A 77 24.05 -42.22 15.61
N ASP A 78 22.80 -42.22 15.25
CA ASP A 78 21.53 -42.16 16.02
C ASP A 78 21.00 -40.84 16.59
N GLY A 79 19.79 -40.56 16.11
CA GLY A 79 18.71 -40.13 17.01
C GLY A 79 18.01 -38.82 16.77
N MET A 80 16.88 -38.85 16.08
CA MET A 80 15.65 -38.08 16.32
C MET A 80 15.57 -36.59 15.98
N THR A 81 14.79 -36.35 14.94
CA THR A 81 13.73 -35.33 14.75
C THR A 81 13.99 -33.90 15.25
N ALA A 82 14.25 -33.03 14.31
CA ALA A 82 13.84 -31.63 14.37
C ALA A 82 13.21 -31.25 13.02
N ASP A 83 12.03 -30.78 13.15
CA ASP A 83 11.08 -30.23 12.20
C ASP A 83 11.77 -29.45 11.05
N GLN A 84 11.75 -30.00 9.84
CA GLN A 84 12.16 -29.32 8.63
C GLN A 84 10.95 -28.55 8.10
N LEU A 85 10.99 -27.23 8.21
CA LEU A 85 10.25 -26.36 7.32
C LEU A 85 10.78 -26.56 5.90
N PRO A 86 9.95 -26.93 4.93
CA PRO A 86 10.40 -27.03 3.54
C PRO A 86 10.58 -25.62 2.96
N ALA A 87 11.80 -25.27 2.69
CA ALA A 87 12.13 -24.23 1.72
C ALA A 87 12.01 -24.86 0.33
N ASP A 88 10.77 -24.98 -0.16
CA ASP A 88 10.54 -25.33 -1.56
C ASP A 88 10.46 -24.05 -2.39
N ASP A 89 11.63 -23.57 -2.83
CA ASP A 89 11.81 -22.76 -4.03
C ASP A 89 11.71 -23.70 -5.25
N GLU A 90 10.63 -24.42 -5.42
CA GLU A 90 10.29 -24.99 -6.73
C GLU A 90 9.74 -23.84 -7.60
N ALA A 91 10.64 -23.23 -8.36
CA ALA A 91 10.30 -22.40 -9.50
C ALA A 91 9.36 -23.21 -10.40
N VAL A 92 8.10 -22.78 -10.49
CA VAL A 92 7.15 -23.31 -11.47
C VAL A 92 7.75 -23.06 -12.84
N ASN A 93 8.33 -24.11 -13.41
CA ASN A 93 8.96 -24.11 -14.73
C ASN A 93 7.88 -24.14 -15.81
N SER A 94 7.18 -23.03 -16.02
CA SER A 94 6.37 -22.81 -17.21
C SER A 94 7.29 -22.26 -18.31
N SER A 95 7.85 -23.16 -19.09
CA SER A 95 8.80 -22.84 -20.18
C SER A 95 8.12 -22.34 -21.48
N GLU A 96 7.06 -21.60 -21.37
CA GLU A 96 6.54 -20.70 -22.40
C GLU A 96 6.33 -19.36 -21.73
N SER A 97 6.90 -18.30 -22.27
CA SER A 97 6.70 -16.93 -21.78
C SER A 97 5.22 -16.59 -21.92
N GLU A 98 4.46 -16.80 -20.84
CA GLU A 98 3.04 -16.48 -20.80
C GLU A 98 2.88 -14.95 -20.88
N LEU A 99 2.19 -14.47 -21.91
CA LEU A 99 1.91 -13.04 -22.04
C LEU A 99 0.85 -12.61 -21.05
N MET A 100 1.12 -11.51 -20.34
CA MET A 100 0.15 -10.95 -19.39
C MET A 100 -1.13 -10.53 -20.11
N LYS A 101 -2.26 -10.92 -19.54
CA LYS A 101 -3.60 -10.50 -19.98
C LYS A 101 -4.22 -9.56 -18.98
N TRP A 102 -5.16 -8.73 -19.45
CA TRP A 102 -5.97 -7.94 -18.56
C TRP A 102 -6.77 -8.84 -17.63
N PRO A 103 -6.85 -8.49 -16.33
CA PRO A 103 -7.57 -9.29 -15.33
C PRO A 103 -9.10 -9.19 -15.47
N VAL A 104 -9.58 -8.40 -16.43
CA VAL A 104 -10.99 -8.11 -16.66
C VAL A 104 -11.28 -8.02 -18.17
N ASP A 105 -12.55 -8.21 -18.54
CA ASP A 105 -13.02 -7.92 -19.90
C ASP A 105 -13.22 -6.42 -20.09
N ARG A 106 -12.20 -5.76 -20.65
CA ARG A 106 -12.17 -4.31 -20.87
C ARG A 106 -13.24 -3.79 -21.83
N SER A 107 -13.85 -4.67 -22.64
CA SER A 107 -14.89 -4.26 -23.61
C SER A 107 -16.18 -3.76 -22.92
N GLN A 108 -16.38 -4.11 -21.67
CA GLN A 108 -17.56 -3.81 -20.89
C GLN A 108 -17.32 -2.90 -19.68
N LEU A 109 -16.10 -2.38 -19.55
CA LEU A 109 -15.67 -1.64 -18.37
C LEU A 109 -15.10 -0.28 -18.76
N ASP A 110 -15.37 0.70 -17.92
CA ASP A 110 -14.76 2.02 -17.99
C ASP A 110 -13.48 2.07 -17.17
N VAL A 111 -12.45 2.75 -17.68
CA VAL A 111 -11.29 3.18 -16.89
C VAL A 111 -11.69 4.45 -16.16
N VAL A 112 -11.89 4.35 -14.86
CA VAL A 112 -12.34 5.48 -14.01
C VAL A 112 -11.18 6.24 -13.38
N ALA A 113 -10.01 5.61 -13.23
CA ALA A 113 -8.76 6.28 -12.89
C ALA A 113 -7.58 5.60 -13.61
N PRO A 114 -6.82 6.32 -14.44
CA PRO A 114 -5.65 5.79 -15.12
C PRO A 114 -4.41 5.78 -14.19
N PHE A 115 -3.36 5.08 -14.62
CA PHE A 115 -2.05 5.11 -13.96
C PHE A 115 -1.45 6.52 -14.00
N TYR A 116 -0.87 6.97 -12.88
CA TYR A 116 -0.18 8.25 -12.79
C TYR A 116 1.20 8.21 -13.45
N ASP A 117 1.35 8.92 -14.57
CA ASP A 117 2.65 9.14 -15.20
C ASP A 117 3.10 10.60 -14.98
N ALA A 118 4.23 10.78 -14.31
CA ALA A 118 4.80 12.10 -14.06
C ALA A 118 5.21 12.84 -15.35
N LYS A 119 5.39 12.12 -16.47
CA LYS A 119 5.75 12.66 -17.79
C LYS A 119 4.54 13.01 -18.67
N ALA A 120 3.34 12.61 -18.27
CA ALA A 120 2.10 12.90 -18.97
C ALA A 120 1.73 14.38 -18.91
N THR A 121 0.75 14.79 -19.70
CA THR A 121 0.20 16.16 -19.68
C THR A 121 -0.40 16.51 -18.31
N GLY A 122 -0.63 17.81 -18.05
CA GLY A 122 -1.26 18.24 -16.81
C GLY A 122 -2.65 17.65 -16.59
N GLU A 123 -3.42 17.54 -17.66
CA GLU A 123 -4.78 16.99 -17.66
C GLU A 123 -4.78 15.48 -17.34
N GLU A 124 -3.92 14.70 -18.03
CA GLU A 124 -3.78 13.25 -17.76
C GLU A 124 -3.29 12.98 -16.34
N ARG A 125 -2.34 13.77 -15.82
CA ARG A 125 -1.90 13.64 -14.42
C ARG A 125 -3.02 13.96 -13.44
N GLN A 126 -3.86 14.94 -13.73
CA GLN A 126 -4.99 15.27 -12.87
C GLN A 126 -6.03 14.15 -12.86
N ALA A 127 -6.31 13.53 -14.01
CA ALA A 127 -7.21 12.39 -14.13
C ALA A 127 -6.72 11.14 -13.37
N ALA A 128 -5.39 11.04 -13.13
CA ALA A 128 -4.74 9.95 -12.41
C ALA A 128 -4.54 10.24 -10.91
N LEU A 129 -5.25 11.22 -10.36
CA LEU A 129 -5.26 11.51 -8.93
C LEU A 129 -6.52 10.94 -8.28
N ILE A 130 -6.32 10.14 -7.24
CA ILE A 130 -7.39 9.60 -6.41
C ILE A 130 -7.65 10.57 -5.26
N GLN A 131 -8.90 11.01 -5.11
CA GLN A 131 -9.31 11.81 -3.97
C GLN A 131 -9.67 10.90 -2.79
N SER A 132 -8.99 11.09 -1.66
CA SER A 132 -9.28 10.43 -0.39
C SER A 132 -9.54 11.50 0.68
N GLY A 133 -10.79 11.78 0.97
CA GLY A 133 -11.17 12.88 1.83
C GLY A 133 -10.69 14.23 1.29
N ASN A 134 -9.82 14.92 2.04
CA ASN A 134 -9.24 16.20 1.64
C ASN A 134 -7.83 16.08 1.01
N THR A 135 -7.40 14.86 0.69
CA THR A 135 -6.07 14.59 0.14
C THR A 135 -6.19 13.96 -1.24
N PHE A 136 -5.21 14.25 -2.09
CA PHE A 136 -5.04 13.57 -3.37
C PHE A 136 -3.80 12.70 -3.32
N VAL A 137 -3.92 11.46 -3.81
CA VAL A 137 -2.82 10.51 -3.97
C VAL A 137 -2.68 10.11 -5.44
N THR A 138 -1.46 9.79 -5.86
CA THR A 138 -1.21 9.33 -7.23
C THR A 138 -1.68 7.89 -7.39
N ASN A 139 -2.37 7.61 -8.47
CA ASN A 139 -2.79 6.25 -8.81
C ASN A 139 -1.60 5.42 -9.32
N MET A 140 -1.28 4.33 -8.61
CA MET A 140 -0.17 3.42 -8.96
C MET A 140 -0.62 2.25 -9.83
N GLY A 141 -1.90 2.20 -10.18
CA GLY A 141 -2.52 1.18 -11.01
C GLY A 141 -3.51 1.76 -12.01
N ILE A 142 -4.47 0.96 -12.39
CA ILE A 142 -5.62 1.37 -13.22
C ILE A 142 -6.88 0.87 -12.54
N ASP A 143 -7.87 1.75 -12.44
CA ASP A 143 -9.16 1.42 -11.85
C ASP A 143 -10.22 1.19 -12.93
N PHE A 144 -10.89 0.06 -12.82
CA PHE A 144 -11.98 -0.35 -13.70
C PHE A 144 -13.30 -0.37 -12.95
N ALA A 145 -14.36 0.15 -13.57
CA ALA A 145 -15.71 0.15 -13.02
C ALA A 145 -16.76 -0.20 -14.08
N LYS A 146 -17.97 -0.59 -13.61
CA LYS A 146 -19.13 -0.88 -14.47
C LYS A 146 -20.41 -0.45 -13.76
N ASN A 147 -20.81 0.81 -13.92
CA ASN A 147 -22.08 1.32 -13.42
C ASN A 147 -22.40 0.87 -11.98
N ASP A 148 -21.41 0.96 -11.07
CA ASP A 148 -21.52 0.53 -9.67
C ASP A 148 -21.93 -0.96 -9.47
N THR A 149 -21.61 -1.82 -10.46
CA THR A 149 -21.93 -3.24 -10.46
C THR A 149 -20.66 -4.09 -10.35
N ALA A 150 -20.69 -5.12 -9.51
CA ALA A 150 -19.59 -6.07 -9.39
C ALA A 150 -19.40 -6.88 -10.68
N PHE A 151 -18.15 -7.17 -11.01
CA PHE A 151 -17.75 -7.99 -12.15
C PHE A 151 -16.62 -8.93 -11.73
N ASP A 152 -16.39 -9.99 -12.50
CA ASP A 152 -15.36 -10.98 -12.21
C ASP A 152 -13.97 -10.39 -12.46
N VAL A 153 -13.03 -10.71 -11.56
CA VAL A 153 -11.61 -10.38 -11.60
C VAL A 153 -10.83 -11.67 -11.69
N SER A 154 -9.95 -11.76 -12.69
CA SER A 154 -9.17 -12.96 -12.96
C SER A 154 -7.68 -12.70 -12.78
N ALA A 155 -6.90 -13.76 -12.58
CA ALA A 155 -5.43 -13.69 -12.54
C ALA A 155 -4.89 -13.25 -13.92
N ALA A 156 -4.09 -12.18 -13.94
CA ALA A 156 -3.50 -11.62 -15.17
C ALA A 156 -2.39 -12.50 -15.76
N LEU A 157 -1.72 -13.28 -14.92
CA LEU A 157 -0.70 -14.29 -15.24
C LEU A 157 -0.85 -15.49 -14.31
N SER A 158 -0.29 -16.63 -14.69
CA SER A 158 -0.12 -17.78 -13.79
C SER A 158 0.88 -17.45 -12.69
N GLY A 159 0.62 -17.90 -11.45
CA GLY A 159 1.51 -17.60 -10.32
C GLY A 159 0.99 -18.11 -8.98
N ARG A 160 1.67 -17.66 -7.92
CA ARG A 160 1.34 -18.02 -6.53
C ARG A 160 0.78 -16.81 -5.79
N VAL A 161 -0.33 -17.00 -5.10
CA VAL A 161 -0.92 -15.98 -4.22
C VAL A 161 -0.01 -15.76 -3.00
N ILE A 162 0.48 -14.53 -2.83
CA ILE A 162 1.36 -14.14 -1.72
C ILE A 162 0.65 -13.28 -0.68
N VAL A 163 -0.45 -12.60 -1.06
CA VAL A 163 -1.32 -11.84 -0.16
C VAL A 163 -2.77 -12.14 -0.50
N SER A 164 -3.59 -12.38 0.50
CA SER A 164 -5.06 -12.47 0.40
C SER A 164 -5.62 -12.07 1.76
N GLU A 165 -5.98 -10.79 1.90
CA GLU A 165 -6.42 -10.23 3.17
C GLU A 165 -7.41 -9.07 3.00
N LYS A 166 -8.05 -8.68 4.10
CA LYS A 166 -8.87 -7.47 4.17
C LYS A 166 -8.08 -6.31 4.76
N HIS A 167 -7.84 -5.28 3.95
CA HIS A 167 -7.14 -4.06 4.37
C HIS A 167 -8.14 -2.93 4.70
N PRO A 168 -7.94 -2.14 5.77
CA PRO A 168 -8.89 -1.11 6.20
C PRO A 168 -9.19 -0.04 5.16
N LEU A 169 -8.17 0.33 4.35
CA LEU A 169 -8.29 1.38 3.34
C LEU A 169 -8.54 0.83 1.94
N ASN A 170 -7.85 -0.25 1.55
CA ASN A 170 -7.84 -0.76 0.18
C ASN A 170 -8.90 -1.86 -0.08
N GLY A 171 -9.75 -2.18 0.90
CA GLY A 171 -10.73 -3.26 0.78
C GLY A 171 -10.08 -4.64 0.87
N ASN A 172 -10.63 -5.66 0.21
CA ASN A 172 -9.92 -6.93 0.11
C ASN A 172 -8.83 -6.82 -0.95
N ILE A 173 -7.68 -7.40 -0.64
CA ILE A 173 -6.46 -7.36 -1.45
C ILE A 173 -6.08 -8.80 -1.82
N VAL A 174 -5.67 -8.98 -3.07
CA VAL A 174 -4.94 -10.16 -3.53
C VAL A 174 -3.67 -9.70 -4.22
N GLU A 175 -2.53 -10.31 -3.88
CA GLU A 175 -1.28 -10.15 -4.63
C GLU A 175 -0.82 -11.52 -5.12
N ILE A 176 -0.39 -11.58 -6.38
CA ILE A 176 0.08 -12.80 -7.01
C ILE A 176 1.51 -12.56 -7.49
N LYS A 177 2.43 -13.42 -7.04
CA LYS A 177 3.82 -13.43 -7.48
C LYS A 177 3.94 -14.33 -8.72
N HIS A 178 4.58 -13.78 -9.74
CA HIS A 178 4.88 -14.43 -11.00
C HIS A 178 6.38 -14.61 -11.20
N ALA A 179 6.77 -15.13 -12.35
CA ALA A 179 8.18 -15.18 -12.75
C ALA A 179 8.77 -13.77 -12.95
N ASP A 180 10.09 -13.67 -13.08
CA ASP A 180 10.84 -12.47 -13.47
C ASP A 180 10.62 -11.25 -12.57
N GLY A 181 10.35 -11.47 -11.27
CA GLY A 181 10.15 -10.40 -10.28
C GLY A 181 8.86 -9.60 -10.47
N ILE A 182 7.91 -10.15 -11.23
CA ILE A 182 6.60 -9.54 -11.45
C ILE A 182 5.65 -9.92 -10.32
N VAL A 183 4.90 -8.93 -9.83
CA VAL A 183 3.78 -9.09 -8.91
C VAL A 183 2.59 -8.33 -9.46
N THR A 184 1.44 -8.98 -9.57
CA THR A 184 0.18 -8.30 -9.84
C THR A 184 -0.59 -8.09 -8.54
N VAL A 185 -1.18 -6.91 -8.41
CA VAL A 185 -1.88 -6.47 -7.20
C VAL A 185 -3.31 -6.10 -7.58
N TYR A 186 -4.25 -6.61 -6.79
CA TYR A 186 -5.68 -6.41 -6.98
C TYR A 186 -6.26 -5.88 -5.68
N HIS A 187 -6.83 -4.67 -5.70
CA HIS A 187 -7.50 -4.06 -4.55
C HIS A 187 -8.98 -3.84 -4.82
N SER A 188 -9.68 -3.35 -3.79
CA SER A 188 -11.11 -3.04 -3.84
C SER A 188 -11.96 -4.26 -4.22
N LEU A 189 -11.55 -5.45 -3.75
CA LEU A 189 -12.19 -6.70 -4.10
C LEU A 189 -13.35 -7.05 -3.17
N SER A 190 -14.26 -7.89 -3.68
CA SER A 190 -15.28 -8.64 -2.95
C SER A 190 -15.22 -10.12 -3.36
N ASP A 191 -15.88 -10.99 -2.61
CA ASP A 191 -16.00 -12.43 -2.90
C ASP A 191 -14.67 -13.08 -3.31
N VAL A 192 -13.60 -12.84 -2.52
CA VAL A 192 -12.28 -13.40 -2.77
C VAL A 192 -12.32 -14.93 -2.68
N GLN A 193 -11.86 -15.61 -3.72
CA GLN A 193 -11.93 -17.07 -3.88
C GLN A 193 -10.59 -17.79 -3.67
N VAL A 194 -9.52 -17.03 -3.41
CA VAL A 194 -8.16 -17.55 -3.26
C VAL A 194 -7.56 -17.17 -1.92
N LYS A 195 -6.60 -17.96 -1.43
CA LYS A 195 -5.87 -17.72 -0.19
C LYS A 195 -4.36 -17.75 -0.44
N VAL A 196 -3.60 -17.23 0.50
CA VAL A 196 -2.13 -17.26 0.47
C VAL A 196 -1.63 -18.69 0.29
N GLY A 197 -0.71 -18.87 -0.66
CA GLY A 197 -0.11 -20.14 -1.03
C GLY A 197 -0.80 -20.85 -2.21
N ASP A 198 -2.00 -20.44 -2.62
CA ASP A 198 -2.68 -21.04 -3.76
C ASP A 198 -1.91 -20.76 -5.07
N GLU A 199 -1.81 -21.78 -5.93
CA GLU A 199 -1.35 -21.68 -7.32
C GLU A 199 -2.54 -21.34 -8.20
N VAL A 200 -2.43 -20.29 -9.00
CA VAL A 200 -3.47 -19.87 -9.94
C VAL A 200 -2.94 -19.87 -11.37
N LYS A 201 -3.79 -20.20 -12.32
CA LYS A 201 -3.50 -20.07 -13.75
C LYS A 201 -4.05 -18.75 -14.27
N GLN A 202 -3.41 -18.19 -15.30
CA GLN A 202 -3.93 -17.03 -16.02
C GLN A 202 -5.40 -17.23 -16.40
N GLY A 203 -6.24 -16.21 -16.16
CA GLY A 203 -7.67 -16.25 -16.44
C GLY A 203 -8.53 -16.95 -15.38
N THR A 204 -7.92 -17.54 -14.34
CA THR A 204 -8.70 -18.06 -13.19
C THR A 204 -9.36 -16.90 -12.47
N VAL A 205 -10.69 -16.96 -12.24
CA VAL A 205 -11.40 -15.98 -11.43
C VAL A 205 -10.92 -16.08 -9.99
N ILE A 206 -10.41 -14.98 -9.45
CA ILE A 206 -9.86 -14.89 -8.09
C ILE A 206 -10.74 -14.11 -7.13
N ALA A 207 -11.61 -13.23 -7.65
CA ALA A 207 -12.49 -12.39 -6.85
C ALA A 207 -13.54 -11.71 -7.75
N LYS A 208 -14.34 -10.83 -7.12
CA LYS A 208 -15.15 -9.83 -7.81
C LYS A 208 -14.71 -8.43 -7.45
N ALA A 209 -15.01 -7.45 -8.32
CA ALA A 209 -14.90 -6.05 -8.00
C ALA A 209 -15.75 -5.69 -6.77
N GLY A 210 -15.27 -4.78 -5.95
CA GLY A 210 -15.90 -4.38 -4.70
C GLY A 210 -15.69 -2.90 -4.40
N ARG A 211 -15.42 -2.57 -3.15
CA ARG A 211 -15.25 -1.20 -2.68
C ARG A 211 -14.06 -1.09 -1.74
N SER A 212 -13.46 0.10 -1.71
CA SER A 212 -12.41 0.48 -0.76
C SER A 212 -12.79 1.79 -0.06
N GLU A 213 -12.18 2.06 1.09
CA GLU A 213 -12.35 3.35 1.78
C GLU A 213 -11.47 4.43 1.14
N LEU A 214 -10.29 4.04 0.63
CA LEU A 214 -9.35 4.95 -0.03
C LEU A 214 -9.98 5.59 -1.28
N GLU A 215 -10.71 4.79 -2.06
CA GLU A 215 -11.28 5.14 -3.37
C GLU A 215 -12.80 5.07 -3.35
N LYS A 216 -13.41 5.40 -2.22
CA LYS A 216 -14.86 5.27 -2.01
C LYS A 216 -15.71 6.06 -3.02
N GLU A 217 -15.16 7.14 -3.55
CA GLU A 217 -15.85 7.97 -4.56
C GLU A 217 -15.98 7.25 -5.91
N LEU A 218 -15.17 6.21 -6.17
CA LEU A 218 -15.27 5.40 -7.39
C LEU A 218 -16.40 4.36 -7.33
N GLY A 219 -17.01 4.15 -6.15
CA GLY A 219 -18.08 3.15 -5.98
C GLY A 219 -17.54 1.72 -6.07
N VAL A 220 -18.28 0.82 -6.76
CA VAL A 220 -17.83 -0.54 -7.05
C VAL A 220 -16.84 -0.51 -8.20
N HIS A 221 -15.58 -0.85 -7.90
CA HIS A 221 -14.47 -0.84 -8.84
C HIS A 221 -13.46 -1.94 -8.51
N MET A 222 -12.45 -2.09 -9.35
CA MET A 222 -11.27 -2.91 -9.10
C MET A 222 -10.04 -2.12 -9.48
N HIS A 223 -9.11 -1.98 -8.54
CA HIS A 223 -7.79 -1.39 -8.72
C HIS A 223 -6.79 -2.47 -9.10
N PHE A 224 -6.05 -2.27 -10.19
CA PHE A 224 -5.07 -3.21 -10.72
C PHE A 224 -3.69 -2.57 -10.87
N GLU A 225 -2.68 -3.16 -10.20
CA GLU A 225 -1.28 -2.76 -10.38
C GLU A 225 -0.44 -3.89 -10.96
N VAL A 226 0.57 -3.52 -11.72
CA VAL A 226 1.69 -4.37 -12.07
C VAL A 226 2.95 -3.81 -11.42
N ARG A 227 3.64 -4.64 -10.66
CA ARG A 227 4.92 -4.28 -10.04
C ARG A 227 6.02 -5.16 -10.59
N LYS A 228 7.15 -4.55 -10.95
CA LYS A 228 8.39 -5.25 -11.30
C LYS A 228 9.47 -4.85 -10.32
N ASP A 229 10.07 -5.82 -9.65
CA ASP A 229 11.09 -5.60 -8.63
C ASP A 229 10.62 -4.58 -7.55
N GLY A 230 9.36 -4.71 -7.13
CA GLY A 230 8.71 -3.87 -6.12
C GLY A 230 8.30 -2.47 -6.58
N LYS A 231 8.50 -2.11 -7.84
CA LYS A 231 8.11 -0.79 -8.40
C LYS A 231 6.87 -0.93 -9.28
N ALA A 232 5.87 -0.09 -9.03
CA ALA A 232 4.71 0.02 -9.90
C ALA A 232 5.12 0.49 -11.29
N ILE A 233 4.60 -0.18 -12.31
CA ILE A 233 4.78 0.15 -13.74
C ILE A 233 3.42 0.30 -14.38
N ASN A 234 3.35 1.11 -15.44
CA ASN A 234 2.09 1.37 -16.12
C ASN A 234 1.56 0.09 -16.79
N PRO A 235 0.43 -0.49 -16.33
CA PRO A 235 -0.11 -1.72 -16.88
C PRO A 235 -0.39 -1.64 -18.39
N ASN A 236 -0.84 -0.49 -18.88
CA ASN A 236 -1.10 -0.30 -20.31
C ASN A 236 0.17 -0.52 -21.15
N THR A 237 1.29 0.07 -20.71
CA THR A 237 2.57 -0.05 -21.44
C THR A 237 3.13 -1.45 -21.34
N PHE A 238 3.06 -2.05 -20.14
CA PHE A 238 3.61 -3.38 -19.88
C PHE A 238 2.90 -4.48 -20.69
N ILE A 239 1.57 -4.54 -20.61
CA ILE A 239 0.76 -5.55 -21.30
C ILE A 239 0.85 -5.39 -22.83
N THR A 240 0.97 -4.15 -23.35
CA THR A 240 1.12 -3.91 -24.79
C THR A 240 2.52 -4.29 -25.28
N SER A 241 3.57 -4.03 -24.51
CA SER A 241 4.95 -4.38 -24.86
C SER A 241 5.17 -5.90 -24.92
N ASP A 242 4.59 -6.63 -23.97
CA ASP A 242 4.66 -8.10 -23.94
C ASP A 242 3.97 -8.71 -25.18
N SER A 243 2.82 -8.19 -25.58
CA SER A 243 2.13 -8.66 -26.79
C SER A 243 2.90 -8.37 -28.08
N ALA A 244 3.69 -7.30 -28.14
CA ALA A 244 4.50 -6.94 -29.31
C ALA A 244 5.74 -7.83 -29.43
N SER A 245 6.40 -8.17 -28.33
CA SER A 245 7.60 -9.02 -28.34
C SER A 245 7.33 -10.47 -28.73
N ALA A 246 6.10 -10.95 -28.56
CA ALA A 246 5.70 -12.32 -28.94
C ALA A 246 5.43 -12.46 -30.45
N THR A 247 5.29 -11.37 -31.20
CA THR A 247 4.98 -11.41 -32.63
C THR A 247 6.26 -11.42 -33.49
N GLU A 248 7.45 -11.23 -32.90
CA GLU A 248 8.74 -11.17 -33.60
C GLU A 248 9.59 -12.45 -33.50
N ASN A 249 9.05 -13.57 -32.97
CA ASN A 249 9.74 -14.87 -32.93
C ASN A 249 9.16 -15.88 -33.92
#